data_5752286fe3aa2655dc5b67b7bf14f4e3
#
_entry.id   5752286fe3aa2655dc5b67b7bf14f4e3
#
_cell.length_a   1.000
_cell.length_b   1.000
_cell.length_c   1.000
_cell.angle_alpha   90.00
_cell.angle_beta   90.00
_cell.angle_gamma   90.00
#
_symmetry.space_group_name_H-M   'P 1'
#
loop_
_entity.id
_entity.type
_entity.pdbx_description
1 polymer ?
#
loop_
_entity_poly.entity_id
_entity_poly.type
_entity_poly.pdbx_seq_one_letter_code
_entity_poly.pdbx_strand_id
1 'polypeptide(L)'
;MILKGFVFVAEGVDMSQLDIVKRSSLHSIHVELNASMIEESRWERPNWYINPDTEMAQITATVGICDISPVGKLLVEGDKLDGFCNKIGYKSSVKWGDVVPHSLSEGKMVLCRLSANQLLVVTSAENIDPVTNAITPELTGCLHLTDLTSLYTGILVCGPQSRGLLETLTNIDLRESIFPNMSCVQGRVADVHCTVIRNDRKSMTAYEIYVTRDFGQYLWTGMSERGSDLGLLPFGVEVLGRLIS
;
A
#
# COMPACT_ATOMS: atom_id res chain seq x y z
N MET A 1 6.16 -36.25 46.98
CA MET A 1 6.92 -36.23 45.72
C MET A 1 6.54 -34.92 45.04
N ILE A 2 7.38 -33.88 45.19
CA ILE A 2 7.08 -32.51 44.75
C ILE A 2 7.78 -32.34 43.39
N LEU A 3 6.98 -32.15 42.35
CA LEU A 3 7.46 -31.77 41.03
C LEU A 3 7.97 -30.32 41.09
N LYS A 4 9.26 -30.12 41.03
CA LYS A 4 9.88 -28.80 40.84
C LYS A 4 9.62 -28.40 39.36
N GLY A 5 8.79 -27.36 39.18
CA GLY A 5 8.60 -26.71 37.91
C GLY A 5 9.91 -26.07 37.43
N PHE A 6 10.38 -26.46 36.28
CA PHE A 6 11.43 -25.74 35.56
C PHE A 6 10.80 -24.46 34.97
N VAL A 7 11.12 -23.33 35.58
CA VAL A 7 10.93 -22.03 34.96
C VAL A 7 12.12 -21.81 34.03
N PHE A 8 11.92 -21.97 32.74
CA PHE A 8 12.87 -21.45 31.76
C PHE A 8 12.73 -19.93 31.79
N VAL A 9 13.63 -19.25 32.46
CA VAL A 9 13.87 -17.83 32.25
C VAL A 9 14.65 -17.79 30.93
N ALA A 10 13.97 -17.49 29.85
CA ALA A 10 14.63 -17.09 28.59
C ALA A 10 15.39 -15.81 28.93
N GLU A 11 16.74 -15.88 29.01
CA GLU A 11 17.58 -14.69 29.01
C GLU A 11 17.09 -13.78 27.88
N GLY A 12 16.75 -12.52 28.21
CA GLY A 12 16.12 -11.61 27.27
C GLY A 12 16.97 -11.42 26.02
N VAL A 13 16.56 -12.06 24.94
CA VAL A 13 17.05 -11.72 23.61
C VAL A 13 16.57 -10.30 23.35
N ASP A 14 17.50 -9.37 23.21
CA ASP A 14 17.19 -8.01 22.80
C ASP A 14 16.57 -8.06 21.40
N MET A 15 15.23 -7.99 21.36
CA MET A 15 14.45 -8.05 20.12
C MET A 15 14.81 -6.90 19.15
N SER A 16 15.47 -5.85 19.63
CA SER A 16 15.96 -4.75 18.80
C SER A 16 17.15 -5.14 17.92
N GLN A 17 17.86 -6.23 18.26
CA GLN A 17 19.00 -6.76 17.51
C GLN A 17 18.62 -7.90 16.53
N LEU A 18 17.37 -8.36 16.56
CA LEU A 18 16.91 -9.32 15.56
C LEU A 18 16.68 -8.60 14.22
N ASP A 19 17.48 -8.95 13.24
CA ASP A 19 17.31 -8.49 11.85
C ASP A 19 16.11 -9.25 11.22
N ILE A 20 14.90 -8.81 11.62
CA ILE A 20 13.66 -9.46 11.20
C ILE A 20 13.27 -8.92 9.83
N VAL A 21 13.39 -9.77 8.81
CA VAL A 21 12.91 -9.50 7.47
C VAL A 21 11.40 -9.80 7.39
N LYS A 22 10.63 -8.82 6.99
CA LYS A 22 9.18 -8.93 6.82
C LYS A 22 8.85 -9.53 5.44
N ARG A 23 7.73 -10.26 5.37
CA ARG A 23 7.19 -10.82 4.12
C ARG A 23 5.74 -10.44 3.96
N SER A 24 5.36 -10.07 2.74
CA SER A 24 3.95 -9.84 2.41
C SER A 24 3.15 -11.15 2.38
N SER A 25 1.82 -11.06 2.31
CA SER A 25 0.99 -12.24 2.09
C SER A 25 1.19 -12.86 0.70
N LEU A 26 1.80 -12.11 -0.22
CA LEU A 26 2.05 -12.52 -1.61
C LEU A 26 3.40 -13.23 -1.79
N HIS A 27 4.20 -13.33 -0.73
CA HIS A 27 5.56 -13.88 -0.81
C HIS A 27 5.62 -15.26 -1.50
N SER A 28 4.73 -16.19 -1.14
CA SER A 28 4.69 -17.52 -1.75
C SER A 28 4.41 -17.45 -3.26
N ILE A 29 3.50 -16.58 -3.68
CA ILE A 29 3.21 -16.36 -5.11
C ILE A 29 4.45 -15.84 -5.84
N HIS A 30 5.19 -14.90 -5.25
CA HIS A 30 6.41 -14.38 -5.86
C HIS A 30 7.48 -15.47 -6.04
N VAL A 31 7.63 -16.36 -5.04
CA VAL A 31 8.54 -17.50 -5.11
C VAL A 31 8.09 -18.49 -6.20
N GLU A 32 6.80 -18.82 -6.28
CA GLU A 32 6.23 -19.70 -7.31
C GLU A 32 6.42 -19.13 -8.72
N LEU A 33 6.36 -17.80 -8.87
CA LEU A 33 6.63 -17.10 -10.13
C LEU A 33 8.13 -16.95 -10.42
N ASN A 34 9.02 -17.50 -9.59
CA ASN A 34 10.48 -17.42 -9.71
C ASN A 34 11.00 -15.98 -9.75
N ALA A 35 10.40 -15.08 -8.98
CA ALA A 35 10.86 -13.71 -8.88
C ALA A 35 12.30 -13.63 -8.31
N SER A 36 13.12 -12.75 -8.86
CA SER A 36 14.37 -12.36 -8.23
C SER A 36 14.04 -11.51 -7.00
N MET A 37 14.33 -12.01 -5.81
CA MET A 37 13.98 -11.34 -4.55
C MET A 37 15.10 -10.44 -4.08
N ILE A 38 14.72 -9.33 -3.43
CA ILE A 38 15.63 -8.38 -2.77
C ILE A 38 15.08 -8.02 -1.39
N GLU A 39 15.97 -7.72 -0.47
CA GLU A 39 15.61 -7.09 0.80
C GLU A 39 15.75 -5.57 0.69
N GLU A 40 14.64 -4.87 0.92
CA GLU A 40 14.57 -3.41 0.92
C GLU A 40 13.69 -2.94 2.07
N SER A 41 14.18 -1.99 2.87
CA SER A 41 13.45 -1.44 4.03
C SER A 41 12.94 -2.54 4.99
N ARG A 42 13.73 -3.59 5.21
CA ARG A 42 13.39 -4.78 6.03
C ARG A 42 12.21 -5.61 5.50
N TRP A 43 11.96 -5.53 4.20
CA TRP A 43 10.98 -6.37 3.52
C TRP A 43 11.66 -7.17 2.42
N GLU A 44 11.35 -8.47 2.34
CA GLU A 44 11.70 -9.31 1.20
C GLU A 44 10.64 -9.15 0.12
N ARG A 45 11.02 -8.66 -1.05
CA ARG A 45 10.13 -8.28 -2.15
C ARG A 45 10.71 -8.62 -3.53
N PRO A 46 9.87 -8.79 -4.56
CA PRO A 46 10.33 -9.02 -5.92
C PRO A 46 11.13 -7.83 -6.45
N ASN A 47 12.36 -8.07 -6.87
CA ASN A 47 13.14 -7.07 -7.60
C ASN A 47 12.69 -7.00 -9.07
N TRP A 48 12.54 -8.18 -9.69
CA TRP A 48 11.94 -8.39 -11.02
C TRP A 48 11.49 -9.86 -11.15
N TYR A 49 10.65 -10.17 -12.17
CA TYR A 49 10.22 -11.52 -12.51
C TYR A 49 10.88 -12.02 -13.80
N ILE A 50 11.08 -11.14 -14.78
CA ILE A 50 11.75 -11.44 -16.06
C ILE A 50 13.04 -10.64 -16.14
N ASN A 51 12.93 -9.35 -16.38
CA ASN A 51 13.94 -8.30 -16.29
C ASN A 51 13.25 -6.92 -16.34
N PRO A 52 13.86 -5.87 -15.77
CA PRO A 52 13.23 -4.57 -15.64
C PRO A 52 12.82 -3.92 -16.96
N ASP A 53 13.58 -4.12 -18.04
CA ASP A 53 13.29 -3.47 -19.33
C ASP A 53 12.10 -4.11 -20.03
N THR A 54 12.00 -5.44 -19.99
CA THR A 54 10.84 -6.19 -20.51
C THR A 54 9.57 -5.87 -19.72
N GLU A 55 9.66 -5.88 -18.38
CA GLU A 55 8.54 -5.52 -17.53
C GLU A 55 8.06 -4.10 -17.80
N MET A 56 8.98 -3.12 -17.89
CA MET A 56 8.64 -1.72 -18.20
C MET A 56 7.97 -1.59 -19.58
N ALA A 57 8.48 -2.26 -20.59
CA ALA A 57 7.87 -2.26 -21.91
C ALA A 57 6.46 -2.82 -21.89
N GLN A 58 6.24 -3.92 -21.17
CA GLN A 58 4.94 -4.58 -21.07
C GLN A 58 3.91 -3.71 -20.34
N ILE A 59 4.23 -3.17 -19.16
CA ILE A 59 3.28 -2.34 -18.41
C ILE A 59 2.94 -1.04 -19.16
N THR A 60 3.87 -0.53 -19.94
CA THR A 60 3.63 0.65 -20.79
C THR A 60 2.69 0.33 -21.95
N ALA A 61 2.74 -0.89 -22.47
CA ALA A 61 1.90 -1.33 -23.58
C ALA A 61 0.51 -1.81 -23.14
N THR A 62 0.41 -2.43 -21.96
CA THR A 62 -0.81 -3.12 -21.51
C THR A 62 -1.16 -2.79 -20.03
N VAL A 63 -0.90 -3.70 -19.10
CA VAL A 63 -1.14 -3.55 -17.68
C VAL A 63 -0.17 -4.41 -16.88
N GLY A 64 0.23 -3.93 -15.73
CA GLY A 64 1.03 -4.69 -14.77
C GLY A 64 0.50 -4.60 -13.35
N ILE A 65 0.89 -5.58 -12.52
CA ILE A 65 0.63 -5.60 -11.08
C ILE A 65 1.92 -5.68 -10.30
N CYS A 66 1.98 -4.98 -9.16
CA CYS A 66 3.13 -4.96 -8.27
C CYS A 66 2.70 -5.06 -6.81
N ASP A 67 3.47 -5.82 -6.02
CA ASP A 67 3.31 -5.85 -4.57
C ASP A 67 3.88 -4.57 -3.94
N ILE A 68 2.98 -3.75 -3.39
CA ILE A 68 3.28 -2.53 -2.65
C ILE A 68 2.93 -2.67 -1.16
N SER A 69 2.86 -3.89 -0.63
CA SER A 69 2.54 -4.14 0.79
C SER A 69 3.50 -3.44 1.77
N PRO A 70 4.79 -3.21 1.46
CA PRO A 70 5.70 -2.47 2.32
C PRO A 70 5.39 -0.98 2.51
N VAL A 71 4.63 -0.37 1.59
CA VAL A 71 4.20 1.04 1.71
C VAL A 71 3.48 1.25 3.04
N GLY A 72 3.86 2.30 3.77
CA GLY A 72 3.27 2.67 5.06
C GLY A 72 1.82 3.09 4.94
N LYS A 73 0.98 2.54 5.80
CA LYS A 73 -0.46 2.82 5.88
C LYS A 73 -0.82 3.17 7.31
N LEU A 74 -0.82 4.47 7.62
CA LEU A 74 -1.08 5.00 8.95
C LEU A 74 -2.50 5.59 8.97
N LEU A 75 -3.38 5.01 9.76
CA LEU A 75 -4.75 5.47 9.88
C LEU A 75 -4.88 6.44 11.06
N VAL A 76 -5.31 7.67 10.79
CA VAL A 76 -5.71 8.64 11.81
C VAL A 76 -7.22 8.65 11.88
N GLU A 77 -7.77 8.33 13.05
CA GLU A 77 -9.22 8.26 13.29
C GLU A 77 -9.65 9.16 14.43
N GLY A 78 -10.82 9.76 14.27
CA GLY A 78 -11.48 10.56 15.29
C GLY A 78 -12.02 11.87 14.76
N ASP A 79 -12.49 12.70 15.68
CA ASP A 79 -13.09 14.00 15.36
C ASP A 79 -12.04 15.07 15.08
N LYS A 80 -12.42 16.10 14.30
CA LYS A 80 -11.58 17.29 14.02
C LYS A 80 -10.32 17.01 13.21
N LEU A 81 -10.37 16.07 12.28
CA LEU A 81 -9.26 15.76 11.38
C LEU A 81 -8.75 16.97 10.58
N ASP A 82 -9.60 17.94 10.24
CA ASP A 82 -9.15 19.18 9.58
C ASP A 82 -8.23 20.01 10.49
N GLY A 83 -8.48 20.00 11.80
CA GLY A 83 -7.58 20.59 12.79
C GLY A 83 -6.21 19.91 12.84
N PHE A 84 -6.19 18.59 12.74
CA PHE A 84 -4.96 17.82 12.63
C PHE A 84 -4.21 18.13 11.32
N CYS A 85 -4.91 18.12 10.18
CA CYS A 85 -4.31 18.47 8.88
C CYS A 85 -3.64 19.86 8.92
N ASN A 86 -4.30 20.86 9.54
CA ASN A 86 -3.73 22.19 9.70
C ASN A 86 -2.44 22.18 10.56
N LYS A 87 -2.40 21.38 11.62
CA LYS A 87 -1.23 21.28 12.51
C LYS A 87 -0.02 20.65 11.83
N ILE A 88 -0.23 19.63 10.99
CA ILE A 88 0.84 19.05 10.18
C ILE A 88 1.22 19.93 8.97
N GLY A 89 0.68 21.13 8.88
CA GLY A 89 1.02 22.12 7.84
C GLY A 89 0.17 22.05 6.57
N TYR A 90 -0.83 21.18 6.51
CA TYR A 90 -1.77 21.15 5.40
C TYR A 90 -2.95 22.10 5.67
N LYS A 91 -2.92 23.29 5.09
CA LYS A 91 -3.83 24.40 5.41
C LYS A 91 -5.20 24.35 4.71
N SER A 92 -5.38 23.44 3.77
CA SER A 92 -6.65 23.26 3.07
C SER A 92 -7.44 22.08 3.68
N SER A 93 -8.78 22.09 3.56
CA SER A 93 -9.55 20.93 3.96
C SER A 93 -9.35 19.80 2.95
N VAL A 94 -9.12 18.58 3.45
CA VAL A 94 -9.11 17.36 2.64
C VAL A 94 -10.54 16.83 2.63
N LYS A 95 -11.21 16.91 1.48
CA LYS A 95 -12.59 16.45 1.35
C LYS A 95 -12.65 14.92 1.31
N TRP A 96 -13.81 14.37 1.60
CA TRP A 96 -14.04 12.94 1.45
C TRP A 96 -13.81 12.50 -0.01
N GLY A 97 -12.99 11.48 -0.18
CA GLY A 97 -12.58 10.98 -1.49
C GLY A 97 -11.33 11.65 -2.07
N ASP A 98 -10.86 12.76 -1.49
CA ASP A 98 -9.64 13.43 -1.94
C ASP A 98 -8.38 12.66 -1.53
N VAL A 99 -7.39 12.72 -2.42
CA VAL A 99 -6.02 12.27 -2.19
C VAL A 99 -5.10 13.44 -2.44
N VAL A 100 -4.35 13.86 -1.44
CA VAL A 100 -3.50 15.05 -1.55
C VAL A 100 -2.05 14.74 -1.17
N PRO A 101 -1.08 15.10 -2.00
CA PRO A 101 0.32 14.97 -1.64
C PRO A 101 0.66 15.97 -0.54
N HIS A 102 1.45 15.51 0.41
CA HIS A 102 1.96 16.34 1.49
C HIS A 102 3.40 15.96 1.81
N SER A 103 4.19 16.92 2.30
CA SER A 103 5.58 16.69 2.66
C SER A 103 5.89 17.37 3.98
N LEU A 104 6.50 16.61 4.86
CA LEU A 104 7.16 17.10 6.06
C LEU A 104 8.67 17.08 5.86
N SER A 105 9.42 17.68 6.78
CA SER A 105 10.89 17.54 6.80
C SER A 105 11.33 16.09 6.92
N GLU A 106 10.53 15.28 7.59
CA GLU A 106 10.76 13.88 7.89
C GLU A 106 10.43 12.93 6.73
N GLY A 107 9.62 13.37 5.76
CA GLY A 107 9.30 12.54 4.60
C GLY A 107 8.08 13.00 3.79
N LYS A 108 7.96 12.40 2.61
CA LYS A 108 6.80 12.58 1.73
C LYS A 108 5.69 11.61 2.12
N MET A 109 4.46 12.08 2.02
CA MET A 109 3.26 11.29 2.27
C MET A 109 2.11 11.72 1.35
N VAL A 110 1.09 10.90 1.33
CA VAL A 110 -0.20 11.20 0.66
C VAL A 110 -1.30 11.10 1.71
N LEU A 111 -2.16 12.11 1.78
CA LEU A 111 -3.30 12.16 2.70
C LEU A 111 -4.56 11.75 1.95
N CYS A 112 -5.19 10.66 2.35
CA CYS A 112 -6.40 10.10 1.73
C CYS A 112 -7.57 10.21 2.70
N ARG A 113 -8.56 11.04 2.41
CA ARG A 113 -9.74 11.22 3.26
C ARG A 113 -10.77 10.12 2.98
N LEU A 114 -10.82 9.10 3.84
CA LEU A 114 -11.70 7.96 3.66
C LEU A 114 -13.14 8.22 4.13
N SER A 115 -13.29 9.05 5.16
CA SER A 115 -14.60 9.42 5.72
C SER A 115 -14.52 10.74 6.51
N ALA A 116 -15.60 11.14 7.16
CA ALA A 116 -15.62 12.31 8.03
C ALA A 116 -14.59 12.23 9.17
N ASN A 117 -14.34 11.01 9.69
CA ASN A 117 -13.51 10.75 10.85
C ASN A 117 -12.34 9.80 10.58
N GLN A 118 -11.99 9.54 9.31
CA GLN A 118 -10.88 8.67 8.91
C GLN A 118 -10.00 9.32 7.85
N LEU A 119 -8.71 9.40 8.13
CA LEU A 119 -7.66 9.87 7.22
C LEU A 119 -6.57 8.79 7.15
N LEU A 120 -6.36 8.22 5.97
CA LEU A 120 -5.25 7.32 5.72
C LEU A 120 -4.05 8.15 5.24
N VAL A 121 -2.94 8.01 5.94
CA VAL A 121 -1.63 8.57 5.56
C VAL A 121 -0.83 7.46 4.90
N VAL A 122 -0.50 7.63 3.63
CA VAL A 122 0.30 6.69 2.86
C VAL A 122 1.69 7.27 2.65
N THR A 123 2.73 6.50 2.97
CA THR A 123 4.13 6.92 2.86
C THR A 123 5.02 5.76 2.43
N SER A 124 6.24 6.02 1.96
CA SER A 124 7.18 4.97 1.63
C SER A 124 7.63 4.19 2.87
N ALA A 125 8.11 2.96 2.69
CA ALA A 125 8.47 2.06 3.80
C ALA A 125 9.53 2.66 4.73
N GLU A 126 10.52 3.35 4.19
CA GLU A 126 11.59 4.01 4.94
C GLU A 126 11.12 5.23 5.74
N ASN A 127 9.99 5.82 5.36
CA ASN A 127 9.45 7.02 6.00
C ASN A 127 8.36 6.73 7.05
N ILE A 128 8.02 5.45 7.31
CA ILE A 128 6.96 5.10 8.29
C ILE A 128 7.29 5.68 9.66
N ASP A 129 8.45 5.33 10.23
CA ASP A 129 8.86 5.78 11.55
C ASP A 129 9.07 7.31 11.61
N PRO A 130 9.83 7.94 10.68
CA PRO A 130 9.95 9.39 10.62
C PRO A 130 8.62 10.13 10.58
N VAL A 131 7.71 9.72 9.68
CA VAL A 131 6.38 10.33 9.55
C VAL A 131 5.54 10.09 10.80
N THR A 132 5.53 8.87 11.34
CA THR A 132 4.80 8.55 12.58
C THR A 132 5.25 9.44 13.73
N ASN A 133 6.57 9.60 13.91
CA ASN A 133 7.14 10.43 14.97
C ASN A 133 6.79 11.92 14.78
N ALA A 134 6.73 12.38 13.54
CA ALA A 134 6.39 13.77 13.23
C ALA A 134 4.91 14.10 13.46
N ILE A 135 3.99 13.18 13.11
CA ILE A 135 2.55 13.44 13.21
C ILE A 135 1.95 13.09 14.58
N THR A 136 2.55 12.18 15.34
CA THR A 136 2.04 11.74 16.65
C THR A 136 1.86 12.88 17.66
N PRO A 137 2.79 13.84 17.82
CA PRO A 137 2.62 14.98 18.73
C PRO A 137 1.44 15.90 18.37
N GLU A 138 1.00 15.88 17.12
CA GLU A 138 -0.08 16.72 16.61
C GLU A 138 -1.47 16.10 16.83
N LEU A 139 -1.52 14.85 17.26
CA LEU A 139 -2.76 14.18 17.64
C LEU A 139 -3.28 14.76 18.97
N THR A 140 -4.47 15.31 18.94
CA THR A 140 -5.09 15.92 20.11
C THR A 140 -6.54 15.52 20.27
N GLY A 141 -7.01 15.49 21.50
CA GLY A 141 -8.39 15.14 21.79
C GLY A 141 -8.66 13.64 21.60
N CYS A 142 -9.62 13.32 20.74
CA CYS A 142 -10.04 11.93 20.46
C CYS A 142 -9.44 11.40 19.14
N LEU A 143 -8.29 11.91 18.72
CA LEU A 143 -7.58 11.39 17.54
C LEU A 143 -6.66 10.24 17.93
N HIS A 144 -6.73 9.16 17.18
CA HIS A 144 -5.91 7.97 17.35
C HIS A 144 -5.15 7.67 16.05
N LEU A 145 -3.90 7.24 16.19
CA LEU A 145 -3.07 6.77 15.08
C LEU A 145 -2.88 5.26 15.21
N THR A 146 -3.14 4.56 14.12
CA THR A 146 -2.91 3.11 14.02
C THR A 146 -2.05 2.81 12.80
N ASP A 147 -0.93 2.11 12.99
CA ASP A 147 -0.15 1.56 11.88
C ASP A 147 -0.81 0.29 11.34
N LEU A 148 -1.34 0.37 10.13
CA LEU A 148 -1.99 -0.72 9.42
C LEU A 148 -1.06 -1.38 8.37
N THR A 149 0.22 -1.01 8.33
CA THR A 149 1.16 -1.46 7.28
C THR A 149 1.21 -2.97 7.15
N SER A 150 1.34 -3.68 8.26
CA SER A 150 1.41 -5.16 8.25
C SER A 150 0.04 -5.84 8.20
N LEU A 151 -1.05 -5.10 8.44
CA LEU A 151 -2.42 -5.61 8.38
C LEU A 151 -2.95 -5.69 6.94
N TYR A 152 -2.45 -4.83 6.04
CA TYR A 152 -2.93 -4.74 4.68
C TYR A 152 -1.90 -5.23 3.67
N THR A 153 -2.37 -6.01 2.70
CA THR A 153 -1.68 -6.22 1.43
C THR A 153 -1.97 -5.03 0.52
N GLY A 154 -0.94 -4.50 -0.11
CA GLY A 154 -1.06 -3.46 -1.12
C GLY A 154 -0.73 -4.01 -2.51
N ILE A 155 -1.61 -3.77 -3.47
CA ILE A 155 -1.41 -4.14 -4.87
C ILE A 155 -1.51 -2.89 -5.73
N LEU A 156 -0.48 -2.61 -6.52
CA LEU A 156 -0.50 -1.57 -7.55
C LEU A 156 -0.89 -2.19 -8.88
N VAL A 157 -1.91 -1.63 -9.53
CA VAL A 157 -2.30 -1.94 -10.91
C VAL A 157 -1.97 -0.72 -11.76
N CYS A 158 -1.11 -0.87 -12.77
CA CYS A 158 -0.60 0.25 -13.55
C CYS A 158 -0.54 -0.08 -15.04
N GLY A 159 -0.86 0.90 -15.89
CA GLY A 159 -0.78 0.79 -17.34
C GLY A 159 -2.07 1.19 -18.07
N PRO A 160 -2.07 1.27 -19.40
CA PRO A 160 -3.23 1.71 -20.19
C PRO A 160 -4.50 0.87 -19.99
N GLN A 161 -4.36 -0.44 -19.72
CA GLN A 161 -5.48 -1.36 -19.51
C GLN A 161 -5.87 -1.52 -18.03
N SER A 162 -5.22 -0.79 -17.11
CA SER A 162 -5.47 -0.92 -15.66
C SER A 162 -6.93 -0.66 -15.27
N ARG A 163 -7.55 0.36 -15.87
CA ARG A 163 -8.97 0.66 -15.67
C ARG A 163 -9.84 -0.46 -16.21
N GLY A 164 -9.63 -0.92 -17.45
CA GLY A 164 -10.40 -1.99 -18.06
C GLY A 164 -10.34 -3.29 -17.26
N LEU A 165 -9.16 -3.64 -16.72
CA LEU A 165 -9.03 -4.77 -15.80
C LEU A 165 -9.90 -4.60 -14.56
N LEU A 166 -9.80 -3.46 -13.87
CA LEU A 166 -10.54 -3.24 -12.63
C LEU A 166 -12.05 -3.17 -12.85
N GLU A 167 -12.53 -2.64 -13.96
CA GLU A 167 -13.97 -2.61 -14.31
C GLU A 167 -14.58 -4.03 -14.41
N THR A 168 -13.75 -5.07 -14.62
CA THR A 168 -14.21 -6.48 -14.59
C THR A 168 -14.32 -7.07 -13.19
N LEU A 169 -13.74 -6.39 -12.19
CA LEU A 169 -13.60 -6.89 -10.82
C LEU A 169 -14.36 -6.05 -9.78
N THR A 170 -14.88 -4.88 -10.16
CA THR A 170 -15.51 -3.96 -9.22
C THR A 170 -16.73 -3.27 -9.82
N ASN A 171 -17.66 -2.88 -8.93
CA ASN A 171 -18.79 -1.99 -9.26
C ASN A 171 -18.49 -0.52 -8.96
N ILE A 172 -17.24 -0.18 -8.55
CA ILE A 172 -16.82 1.21 -8.38
C ILE A 172 -16.81 1.87 -9.76
N ASP A 173 -17.41 3.04 -9.86
CA ASP A 173 -17.37 3.82 -11.10
C ASP A 173 -15.99 4.47 -11.28
N LEU A 174 -15.17 3.87 -12.12
CA LEU A 174 -13.78 4.29 -12.39
C LEU A 174 -13.67 5.32 -13.53
N ARG A 175 -14.79 5.85 -14.04
CA ARG A 175 -14.74 6.90 -15.08
C ARG A 175 -14.01 8.14 -14.56
N GLU A 176 -13.21 8.76 -15.42
CA GLU A 176 -12.39 9.95 -15.10
C GLU A 176 -13.19 11.08 -14.44
N SER A 177 -14.45 11.28 -14.86
CA SER A 177 -15.33 12.32 -14.31
C SER A 177 -15.83 12.03 -12.89
N ILE A 178 -15.77 10.77 -12.44
CA ILE A 178 -16.25 10.31 -11.12
C ILE A 178 -15.09 9.95 -10.21
N PHE A 179 -14.07 9.30 -10.76
CA PHE A 179 -12.88 8.86 -10.03
C PHE A 179 -11.62 9.40 -10.73
N PRO A 180 -11.39 10.72 -10.66
CA PRO A 180 -10.23 11.36 -11.28
C PRO A 180 -8.92 10.93 -10.59
N ASN A 181 -7.78 11.26 -11.21
CA ASN A 181 -6.48 11.12 -10.55
C ASN A 181 -6.48 11.85 -9.20
N MET A 182 -5.79 11.30 -8.22
CA MET A 182 -5.76 11.78 -6.83
C MET A 182 -7.13 11.69 -6.13
N SER A 183 -7.80 10.56 -6.29
CA SER A 183 -9.04 10.20 -5.60
C SER A 183 -8.92 8.88 -4.86
N CYS A 184 -9.71 8.71 -3.81
CA CYS A 184 -9.80 7.44 -3.08
C CYS A 184 -11.26 7.08 -2.78
N VAL A 185 -11.51 5.78 -2.67
CA VAL A 185 -12.82 5.23 -2.33
C VAL A 185 -12.66 3.91 -1.58
N GLN A 186 -13.59 3.63 -0.68
CA GLN A 186 -13.75 2.29 -0.10
C GLN A 186 -14.87 1.57 -0.83
N GLY A 187 -14.61 0.35 -1.29
CA GLY A 187 -15.55 -0.44 -2.05
C GLY A 187 -15.13 -1.90 -2.16
N ARG A 188 -15.77 -2.66 -3.05
CA ARG A 188 -15.42 -4.05 -3.27
C ARG A 188 -14.67 -4.22 -4.58
N VAL A 189 -13.58 -4.99 -4.54
CA VAL A 189 -12.83 -5.48 -5.71
C VAL A 189 -12.77 -7.00 -5.59
N ALA A 190 -13.21 -7.74 -6.60
CA ALA A 190 -13.38 -9.20 -6.54
C ALA A 190 -14.15 -9.65 -5.28
N ASP A 191 -15.25 -8.96 -4.96
CA ASP A 191 -16.12 -9.19 -3.80
C ASP A 191 -15.47 -8.97 -2.41
N VAL A 192 -14.21 -8.54 -2.35
CA VAL A 192 -13.51 -8.22 -1.11
C VAL A 192 -13.51 -6.72 -0.85
N HIS A 193 -13.70 -6.33 0.41
CA HIS A 193 -13.65 -4.92 0.80
C HIS A 193 -12.23 -4.37 0.71
N CYS A 194 -12.06 -3.30 -0.05
CA CYS A 194 -10.77 -2.67 -0.33
C CYS A 194 -10.85 -1.15 -0.17
N THR A 195 -9.71 -0.54 0.10
CA THR A 195 -9.48 0.89 -0.17
C THR A 195 -8.78 0.98 -1.53
N VAL A 196 -9.36 1.74 -2.46
CA VAL A 196 -8.83 1.98 -3.79
C VAL A 196 -8.42 3.43 -3.88
N ILE A 197 -7.17 3.69 -4.24
CA ILE A 197 -6.60 5.02 -4.46
C ILE A 197 -6.18 5.10 -5.91
N ARG A 198 -6.66 6.10 -6.63
CA ARG A 198 -6.12 6.44 -7.93
C ARG A 198 -4.97 7.43 -7.74
N ASN A 199 -3.79 7.03 -8.14
CA ASN A 199 -2.57 7.80 -8.02
C ASN A 199 -1.67 7.49 -9.23
N ASP A 200 -1.92 8.21 -10.32
CA ASP A 200 -1.29 7.96 -11.61
C ASP A 200 0.24 8.09 -11.51
N ARG A 201 0.96 7.24 -12.22
CA ARG A 201 2.43 7.20 -12.23
C ARG A 201 2.95 7.78 -13.54
N LYS A 202 3.59 8.95 -13.48
CA LYS A 202 3.94 9.72 -14.68
C LYS A 202 2.68 9.96 -15.53
N SER A 203 2.62 9.42 -16.73
CA SER A 203 1.46 9.54 -17.64
C SER A 203 0.59 8.29 -17.67
N MET A 204 0.83 7.29 -16.81
CA MET A 204 0.08 6.03 -16.79
C MET A 204 -0.94 6.02 -15.68
N THR A 205 -2.16 5.59 -16.01
CA THR A 205 -3.22 5.36 -15.01
C THR A 205 -2.78 4.27 -14.05
N ALA A 206 -2.89 4.56 -12.76
CA ALA A 206 -2.47 3.64 -11.72
C ALA A 206 -3.44 3.65 -10.52
N TYR A 207 -3.70 2.46 -10.00
CA TYR A 207 -4.56 2.23 -8.85
C TYR A 207 -3.80 1.46 -7.78
N GLU A 208 -3.75 2.01 -6.57
CA GLU A 208 -3.27 1.32 -5.38
C GLU A 208 -4.48 0.71 -4.66
N ILE A 209 -4.44 -0.59 -4.41
CA ILE A 209 -5.54 -1.33 -3.82
C ILE A 209 -5.04 -1.94 -2.53
N TYR A 210 -5.66 -1.54 -1.42
CA TYR A 210 -5.33 -2.04 -0.09
C TYR A 210 -6.46 -2.95 0.41
N VAL A 211 -6.10 -4.19 0.69
CA VAL A 211 -7.00 -5.24 1.19
C VAL A 211 -6.41 -5.84 2.46
N THR A 212 -7.24 -6.36 3.38
CA THR A 212 -6.72 -7.06 4.55
C THR A 212 -5.85 -8.25 4.13
N ARG A 213 -4.78 -8.47 4.88
CA ARG A 213 -3.68 -9.38 4.54
C ARG A 213 -4.13 -10.79 4.13
N ASP A 214 -5.16 -11.30 4.76
CA ASP A 214 -5.75 -12.62 4.53
C ASP A 214 -6.40 -12.78 3.15
N PHE A 215 -6.85 -11.69 2.52
CA PHE A 215 -7.39 -11.70 1.16
C PHE A 215 -6.37 -11.33 0.07
N GLY A 216 -5.11 -11.04 0.43
CA GLY A 216 -4.10 -10.59 -0.52
C GLY A 216 -3.88 -11.56 -1.68
N GLN A 217 -3.67 -12.86 -1.38
CA GLN A 217 -3.46 -13.88 -2.41
C GLN A 217 -4.69 -14.07 -3.30
N TYR A 218 -5.88 -14.11 -2.69
CA TYR A 218 -7.13 -14.22 -3.44
C TYR A 218 -7.30 -13.09 -4.44
N LEU A 219 -7.06 -11.86 -4.01
CA LEU A 219 -7.19 -10.69 -4.87
C LEU A 219 -6.13 -10.67 -5.98
N TRP A 220 -4.88 -11.00 -5.67
CA TRP A 220 -3.80 -11.10 -6.65
C TRP A 220 -4.12 -12.14 -7.72
N THR A 221 -4.55 -13.34 -7.31
CA THR A 221 -4.91 -14.43 -8.23
C THR A 221 -6.08 -14.03 -9.12
N GLY A 222 -7.15 -13.47 -8.54
CA GLY A 222 -8.31 -12.99 -9.31
C GLY A 222 -7.95 -11.92 -10.34
N MET A 223 -7.05 -10.98 -9.99
CA MET A 223 -6.53 -10.00 -10.94
C MET A 223 -5.68 -10.64 -12.05
N SER A 224 -4.83 -11.60 -11.68
CA SER A 224 -3.97 -12.30 -12.65
C SER A 224 -4.78 -13.11 -13.65
N GLU A 225 -5.81 -13.82 -13.20
CA GLU A 225 -6.72 -14.60 -14.04
C GLU A 225 -7.50 -13.71 -15.01
N ARG A 226 -8.11 -12.62 -14.51
CA ARG A 226 -8.89 -11.69 -15.33
C ARG A 226 -8.02 -10.85 -16.26
N GLY A 227 -6.78 -10.60 -15.86
CA GLY A 227 -5.84 -9.80 -16.64
C GLY A 227 -5.06 -10.59 -17.70
N SER A 228 -5.16 -11.93 -17.71
CA SER A 228 -4.40 -12.79 -18.64
C SER A 228 -4.64 -12.40 -20.10
N ASP A 229 -5.90 -12.22 -20.49
CA ASP A 229 -6.30 -11.85 -21.85
C ASP A 229 -5.92 -10.41 -22.20
N LEU A 230 -5.65 -9.56 -21.19
CA LEU A 230 -5.17 -8.19 -21.35
C LEU A 230 -3.64 -8.10 -21.40
N GLY A 231 -2.93 -9.23 -21.28
CA GLY A 231 -1.49 -9.29 -21.24
C GLY A 231 -0.91 -8.78 -19.92
N LEU A 232 -1.63 -8.95 -18.81
CA LEU A 232 -1.15 -8.57 -17.48
C LEU A 232 0.10 -9.38 -17.10
N LEU A 233 1.14 -8.66 -16.64
CA LEU A 233 2.33 -9.25 -16.04
C LEU A 233 2.62 -8.62 -14.66
N PRO A 234 3.19 -9.41 -13.74
CA PRO A 234 3.76 -8.85 -12.53
C PRO A 234 5.06 -8.10 -12.84
N PHE A 235 5.35 -7.05 -12.04
CA PHE A 235 6.60 -6.31 -12.12
C PHE A 235 7.15 -6.02 -10.72
N GLY A 236 8.48 -5.87 -10.65
CA GLY A 236 9.18 -5.71 -9.40
C GLY A 236 9.52 -4.27 -9.04
N VAL A 237 10.28 -4.13 -7.92
CA VAL A 237 10.63 -2.81 -7.35
C VAL A 237 11.56 -1.99 -8.24
N GLU A 238 12.39 -2.62 -9.06
CA GLU A 238 13.25 -1.91 -10.00
C GLU A 238 12.41 -1.08 -10.99
N VAL A 239 11.34 -1.67 -11.52
CA VAL A 239 10.40 -0.97 -12.41
C VAL A 239 9.54 0.03 -11.63
N LEU A 240 9.10 -0.32 -10.42
CA LEU A 240 8.36 0.60 -9.56
C LEU A 240 9.18 1.88 -9.28
N GLY A 241 10.47 1.76 -9.00
CA GLY A 241 11.38 2.90 -8.82
C GLY A 241 11.45 3.80 -10.05
N ARG A 242 11.47 3.22 -11.25
CA ARG A 242 11.44 3.98 -12.53
C ARG A 242 10.13 4.70 -12.78
N LEU A 243 9.01 4.24 -12.21
CA LEU A 243 7.69 4.88 -12.31
C LEU A 243 7.52 6.07 -11.36
N ILE A 244 8.28 6.11 -10.28
CA ILE A 244 8.19 7.15 -9.23
C ILE A 244 9.22 8.27 -9.44
N SER A 245 10.37 7.94 -10.01
CA SER A 245 11.42 8.91 -10.38
C SER A 245 11.01 9.74 -11.60
#